data_b270343dd212eedc4ba5506214c0628f
#
_entry.id   b270343dd212eedc4ba5506214c0628f
#
_cell.length_a   1.000
_cell.length_b   1.000
_cell.length_c   1.000
_cell.angle_alpha   90.00
_cell.angle_beta   90.00
_cell.angle_gamma   90.00
#
_symmetry.space_group_name_H-M   'P 1'
#
loop_
_entity.id
_entity.type
_entity.pdbx_description
1 polymer ?
#
loop_
_entity_poly.entity_id
_entity_poly.type
_entity_poly.pdbx_seq_one_letter_code
_entity_poly.pdbx_strand_id
1 'polypeptide(L)'
;MATHKQAVPPPTVFFGEEAFQPIDHTEVRWLGSGGMFVNTRGTCIMMDPMLKDFDMPLLIDMPIAPENIPHLDAVLITHCDNDHYSVPSLHAMEHVSKAFHGPHYVAELMQAEGFPANGHTIGDSFEIGPAKITLTPADHAWQNEKAKYNYRVFRLEDYCGFWIETPDGIIWAPGDSRLMKEHLEMPQPDVILFDFSDNEWHIGLEGAIQMANTYPEAHLILCHWGTVDAPDLNVFNADPQSLYD
;
A
#
# COMPACT_ATOMS: atom_id res chain seq x y z
N MET A 1 -23.30 15.10 16.85
CA MET A 1 -22.44 14.23 16.03
C MET A 1 -21.33 13.78 16.93
N ALA A 2 -21.11 12.49 17.09
CA ALA A 2 -19.94 12.00 17.84
C ALA A 2 -18.71 12.37 17.01
N THR A 3 -17.84 13.21 17.54
CA THR A 3 -16.52 13.43 16.95
C THR A 3 -15.78 12.12 17.12
N HIS A 4 -15.54 11.40 16.01
CA HIS A 4 -14.62 10.28 16.01
C HIS A 4 -13.27 10.82 16.47
N LYS A 5 -12.79 10.31 17.60
CA LYS A 5 -11.45 10.64 18.07
C LYS A 5 -10.50 9.87 17.19
N GLN A 6 -9.74 10.58 16.36
CA GLN A 6 -8.73 9.98 15.52
C GLN A 6 -7.69 9.23 16.38
N ALA A 7 -7.36 8.00 16.02
CA ALA A 7 -6.31 7.23 16.68
C ALA A 7 -4.96 7.91 16.46
N VAL A 8 -4.16 7.98 17.52
CA VAL A 8 -2.83 8.63 17.49
C VAL A 8 -1.78 7.54 17.23
N PRO A 9 -1.01 7.64 16.15
CA PRO A 9 0.02 6.67 15.85
C PRO A 9 1.20 6.76 16.85
N PRO A 10 2.01 5.71 16.98
CA PRO A 10 3.27 5.80 17.70
C PRO A 10 4.23 6.76 16.98
N PRO A 11 5.29 7.24 17.68
CA PRO A 11 6.33 8.03 17.03
C PRO A 11 6.95 7.30 15.82
N THR A 12 7.24 8.05 14.77
CA THR A 12 7.90 7.50 13.57
C THR A 12 9.24 6.85 13.89
N VAL A 13 9.44 5.65 13.38
CA VAL A 13 10.74 4.97 13.41
C VAL A 13 11.48 5.30 12.11
N PHE A 14 12.43 6.23 12.20
CA PHE A 14 13.24 6.61 11.06
C PHE A 14 14.23 5.51 10.69
N PHE A 15 14.57 5.43 9.41
CA PHE A 15 15.62 4.56 8.91
C PHE A 15 16.40 5.26 7.79
N GLY A 16 17.60 4.76 7.51
CA GLY A 16 18.51 5.33 6.52
C GLY A 16 19.06 4.25 5.58
N GLU A 17 20.25 4.50 5.06
CA GLU A 17 20.92 3.65 4.07
C GLU A 17 21.12 2.20 4.56
N GLU A 18 21.22 1.99 5.87
CA GLU A 18 21.37 0.67 6.48
C GLU A 18 20.22 -0.28 6.17
N ALA A 19 18.99 0.24 6.01
CA ALA A 19 17.81 -0.57 5.69
C ALA A 19 17.84 -1.16 4.26
N PHE A 20 18.69 -0.60 3.39
CA PHE A 20 18.82 -1.03 1.99
C PHE A 20 19.98 -2.01 1.78
N GLN A 21 20.72 -2.32 2.84
CA GLN A 21 21.83 -3.27 2.75
C GLN A 21 21.32 -4.72 2.62
N PRO A 22 22.12 -5.61 2.03
CA PRO A 22 21.80 -7.03 2.03
C PRO A 22 21.68 -7.58 3.45
N ILE A 23 20.58 -8.28 3.71
CA ILE A 23 20.29 -8.99 4.95
C ILE A 23 19.98 -10.46 4.65
N ASP A 24 20.00 -11.33 5.68
CA ASP A 24 19.81 -12.76 5.52
C ASP A 24 18.34 -13.23 5.66
N HIS A 25 17.43 -12.28 5.75
CA HIS A 25 15.99 -12.48 5.91
C HIS A 25 15.18 -11.45 5.10
N THR A 26 13.88 -11.48 5.20
CA THR A 26 12.97 -10.47 4.65
C THR A 26 12.48 -9.55 5.76
N GLU A 27 12.57 -8.25 5.54
CA GLU A 27 12.12 -7.21 6.46
C GLU A 27 11.04 -6.35 5.80
N VAL A 28 10.04 -5.95 6.60
CA VAL A 28 8.96 -5.04 6.18
C VAL A 28 8.95 -3.82 7.09
N ARG A 29 8.83 -2.61 6.50
CA ARG A 29 8.71 -1.34 7.22
C ARG A 29 7.54 -0.54 6.69
N TRP A 30 6.70 -0.04 7.58
CA TRP A 30 5.60 0.85 7.21
C TRP A 30 6.12 2.26 6.87
N LEU A 31 5.63 2.83 5.77
CA LEU A 31 6.02 4.16 5.28
C LEU A 31 4.98 5.26 5.57
N GLY A 32 3.85 4.89 6.16
CA GLY A 32 2.68 5.76 6.30
C GLY A 32 1.61 5.42 5.25
N SER A 33 0.35 5.77 5.50
CA SER A 33 -0.83 5.39 4.69
C SER A 33 -0.80 3.92 4.30
N GLY A 34 -1.00 3.56 3.04
CA GLY A 34 -0.81 2.22 2.49
C GLY A 34 0.64 1.84 2.18
N GLY A 35 1.59 2.76 2.42
CA GLY A 35 2.98 2.62 1.99
C GLY A 35 3.79 1.59 2.77
N MET A 36 4.56 0.75 2.05
CA MET A 36 5.46 -0.25 2.62
C MET A 36 6.80 -0.28 1.92
N PHE A 37 7.85 -0.52 2.71
CA PHE A 37 9.18 -0.90 2.24
C PHE A 37 9.44 -2.36 2.58
N VAL A 38 9.89 -3.12 1.59
CA VAL A 38 10.28 -4.53 1.74
C VAL A 38 11.74 -4.67 1.31
N ASN A 39 12.58 -5.17 2.20
CA ASN A 39 13.92 -5.64 1.84
C ASN A 39 13.92 -7.17 1.96
N THR A 40 14.02 -7.87 0.84
CA THR A 40 14.16 -9.31 0.81
C THR A 40 15.57 -9.69 0.34
N ARG A 41 16.45 -9.96 1.31
CA ARG A 41 17.84 -10.38 1.07
C ARG A 41 18.66 -9.40 0.21
N GLY A 42 18.39 -8.10 0.35
CA GLY A 42 19.04 -7.03 -0.40
C GLY A 42 18.31 -6.57 -1.65
N THR A 43 17.19 -7.22 -2.00
CA THR A 43 16.26 -6.70 -3.02
C THR A 43 15.27 -5.76 -2.34
N CYS A 44 15.28 -4.50 -2.76
CA CYS A 44 14.54 -3.42 -2.13
C CYS A 44 13.33 -3.00 -2.98
N ILE A 45 12.14 -3.11 -2.41
CA ILE A 45 10.86 -2.81 -3.07
C ILE A 45 10.10 -1.81 -2.21
N MET A 46 9.55 -0.77 -2.82
CA MET A 46 8.55 0.09 -2.16
C MET A 46 7.19 -0.10 -2.81
N MET A 47 6.15 -0.16 -1.98
CA MET A 47 4.76 -0.18 -2.40
C MET A 47 4.09 1.11 -1.92
N ASP A 48 3.37 1.78 -2.80
CA ASP A 48 2.58 3.01 -2.53
C ASP A 48 3.33 4.07 -1.71
N PRO A 49 4.56 4.48 -2.09
CA PRO A 49 5.39 5.36 -1.27
C PRO A 49 4.93 6.82 -1.33
N MET A 50 4.03 7.23 -0.43
CA MET A 50 3.63 8.62 -0.21
C MET A 50 4.58 9.27 0.81
N LEU A 51 5.76 9.73 0.36
CA LEU A 51 6.84 10.22 1.21
C LEU A 51 7.04 11.73 1.16
N LYS A 52 6.39 12.43 0.21
CA LYS A 52 6.64 13.84 -0.04
C LYS A 52 5.41 14.58 -0.57
N ASP A 53 5.24 15.82 -0.11
CA ASP A 53 4.29 16.81 -0.65
C ASP A 53 2.85 16.30 -0.77
N PHE A 54 2.36 15.57 0.24
CA PHE A 54 0.95 15.22 0.33
C PHE A 54 0.11 16.48 0.59
N ASP A 55 -1.08 16.55 0.02
CA ASP A 55 -1.92 17.75 0.02
C ASP A 55 -2.73 17.99 1.30
N MET A 56 -2.58 17.11 2.31
CA MET A 56 -3.22 17.24 3.62
C MET A 56 -2.19 17.22 4.76
N PRO A 57 -2.53 17.80 5.93
CA PRO A 57 -1.68 17.70 7.12
C PRO A 57 -1.44 16.23 7.52
N LEU A 58 -0.26 15.95 8.07
CA LEU A 58 0.14 14.62 8.52
C LEU A 58 0.30 14.58 10.04
N LEU A 59 -0.05 13.44 10.64
CA LEU A 59 0.14 13.13 12.06
C LEU A 59 1.54 12.63 12.36
N ILE A 60 2.26 12.16 11.35
CA ILE A 60 3.59 11.57 11.47
C ILE A 60 4.59 12.28 10.57
N ASP A 61 5.85 12.24 10.94
CA ASP A 61 6.95 12.49 10.02
C ASP A 61 7.15 11.27 9.11
N MET A 62 7.50 11.47 7.84
CA MET A 62 7.82 10.34 6.95
C MET A 62 9.11 9.65 7.42
N PRO A 63 9.15 8.30 7.43
CA PRO A 63 10.25 7.54 8.03
C PRO A 63 11.57 7.67 7.28
N ILE A 64 11.52 8.09 6.02
CA ILE A 64 12.67 8.41 5.17
C ILE A 64 12.29 9.50 4.17
N ALA A 65 13.19 10.44 3.92
CA ALA A 65 13.03 11.36 2.81
C ALA A 65 13.36 10.65 1.49
N PRO A 66 12.58 10.81 0.42
CA PRO A 66 12.80 10.09 -0.84
C PRO A 66 14.18 10.38 -1.45
N GLU A 67 14.75 11.55 -1.19
CA GLU A 67 16.10 11.94 -1.62
C GLU A 67 17.23 11.14 -0.94
N ASN A 68 16.92 10.48 0.19
CA ASN A 68 17.86 9.65 0.96
C ASN A 68 17.79 8.16 0.60
N ILE A 69 16.96 7.79 -0.35
CA ILE A 69 16.83 6.40 -0.83
C ILE A 69 18.01 6.10 -1.76
N PRO A 70 18.87 5.11 -1.43
CA PRO A 70 20.07 4.85 -2.23
C PRO A 70 19.78 4.06 -3.52
N HIS A 71 18.82 3.15 -3.48
CA HIS A 71 18.38 2.33 -4.62
C HIS A 71 17.04 1.64 -4.34
N LEU A 72 16.31 1.36 -5.40
CA LEU A 72 15.13 0.47 -5.40
C LEU A 72 15.17 -0.47 -6.60
N ASP A 73 14.86 -1.73 -6.37
CA ASP A 73 14.70 -2.71 -7.45
C ASP A 73 13.35 -2.55 -8.12
N ALA A 74 12.32 -2.17 -7.38
CA ALA A 74 11.03 -1.79 -7.95
C ALA A 74 10.23 -0.86 -7.04
N VAL A 75 9.30 -0.12 -7.66
CA VAL A 75 8.18 0.55 -7.03
C VAL A 75 6.88 -0.08 -7.53
N LEU A 76 6.02 -0.47 -6.61
CA LEU A 76 4.70 -1.07 -6.89
C LEU A 76 3.63 -0.05 -6.51
N ILE A 77 2.65 0.20 -7.39
CA ILE A 77 1.54 1.11 -7.12
C ILE A 77 0.22 0.34 -7.28
N THR A 78 -0.59 0.33 -6.23
CA THR A 78 -1.86 -0.40 -6.18
C THR A 78 -2.96 0.28 -6.99
N HIS A 79 -3.07 1.60 -6.91
CA HIS A 79 -4.07 2.40 -7.61
C HIS A 79 -3.67 3.88 -7.71
N CYS A 80 -4.53 4.70 -8.31
CA CYS A 80 -4.18 6.07 -8.71
C CYS A 80 -4.48 7.16 -7.67
N ASP A 81 -4.94 6.86 -6.47
CA ASP A 81 -5.20 7.87 -5.44
C ASP A 81 -3.88 8.44 -4.91
N ASN A 82 -3.88 9.74 -4.60
CA ASN A 82 -2.65 10.49 -4.37
C ASN A 82 -1.91 10.14 -3.06
N ASP A 83 -2.55 9.43 -2.16
CA ASP A 83 -1.92 8.85 -0.96
C ASP A 83 -1.27 7.48 -1.21
N HIS A 84 -1.38 6.96 -2.44
CA HIS A 84 -0.71 5.78 -2.98
C HIS A 84 0.17 6.12 -4.18
N TYR A 85 -0.39 6.75 -5.20
CA TYR A 85 0.32 7.25 -6.37
C TYR A 85 0.80 8.70 -6.14
N SER A 86 1.83 8.86 -5.32
CA SER A 86 2.44 10.17 -5.04
C SER A 86 3.45 10.55 -6.11
N VAL A 87 3.01 11.32 -7.10
CA VAL A 87 3.88 11.83 -8.19
C VAL A 87 5.12 12.57 -7.65
N PRO A 88 5.02 13.46 -6.62
CA PRO A 88 6.21 14.10 -6.05
C PRO A 88 7.22 13.11 -5.45
N SER A 89 6.74 12.06 -4.76
CA SER A 89 7.61 11.03 -4.20
C SER A 89 8.31 10.23 -5.30
N LEU A 90 7.55 9.83 -6.33
CA LEU A 90 8.10 9.03 -7.44
C LEU A 90 9.18 9.80 -8.22
N HIS A 91 8.97 11.09 -8.52
CA HIS A 91 10.01 11.91 -9.17
C HIS A 91 11.26 12.07 -8.32
N ALA A 92 11.12 12.20 -6.99
CA ALA A 92 12.26 12.32 -6.11
C ALA A 92 13.13 11.05 -6.08
N MET A 93 12.53 9.87 -6.28
CA MET A 93 13.23 8.57 -6.26
C MET A 93 13.43 7.91 -7.64
N GLU A 94 12.99 8.56 -8.73
CA GLU A 94 13.07 8.01 -10.08
C GLU A 94 14.47 7.52 -10.46
N HIS A 95 15.48 8.34 -10.15
CA HIS A 95 16.87 8.09 -10.54
C HIS A 95 17.52 6.89 -9.82
N VAL A 96 16.91 6.39 -8.75
CA VAL A 96 17.36 5.23 -7.97
C VAL A 96 16.47 4.01 -8.13
N SER A 97 15.33 4.14 -8.83
CA SER A 97 14.34 3.09 -9.03
C SER A 97 14.54 2.41 -10.39
N LYS A 98 14.68 1.07 -10.40
CA LYS A 98 14.94 0.31 -11.63
C LYS A 98 13.68 0.06 -12.45
N ALA A 99 12.53 -0.11 -11.80
CA ALA A 99 11.26 -0.44 -12.44
C ALA A 99 10.06 0.07 -11.63
N PHE A 100 8.97 0.31 -12.34
CA PHE A 100 7.67 0.69 -11.76
C PHE A 100 6.61 -0.28 -12.27
N HIS A 101 5.72 -0.73 -11.39
CA HIS A 101 4.68 -1.70 -11.72
C HIS A 101 3.34 -1.31 -11.08
N GLY A 102 2.25 -1.63 -11.75
CA GLY A 102 0.89 -1.43 -11.26
C GLY A 102 -0.14 -2.00 -12.24
N PRO A 103 -1.43 -1.82 -11.98
CA PRO A 103 -2.46 -2.08 -12.98
C PRO A 103 -2.22 -1.27 -14.26
N HIS A 104 -2.78 -1.69 -15.39
CA HIS A 104 -2.55 -1.03 -16.68
C HIS A 104 -2.83 0.47 -16.64
N TYR A 105 -3.95 0.89 -16.05
CA TYR A 105 -4.28 2.31 -15.95
C TYR A 105 -3.26 3.11 -15.13
N VAL A 106 -2.81 2.57 -14.02
CA VAL A 106 -1.78 3.22 -13.18
C VAL A 106 -0.45 3.30 -13.93
N ALA A 107 -0.09 2.23 -14.66
CA ALA A 107 1.10 2.24 -15.50
C ALA A 107 1.02 3.29 -16.62
N GLU A 108 -0.16 3.48 -17.26
CA GLU A 108 -0.38 4.54 -18.25
C GLU A 108 -0.17 5.94 -17.63
N LEU A 109 -0.66 6.17 -16.40
CA LEU A 109 -0.43 7.43 -15.68
C LEU A 109 1.06 7.64 -15.38
N MET A 110 1.75 6.62 -14.87
CA MET A 110 3.19 6.68 -14.62
C MET A 110 3.98 6.93 -15.90
N GLN A 111 3.63 6.29 -17.02
CA GLN A 111 4.26 6.51 -18.32
C GLN A 111 4.04 7.93 -18.84
N ALA A 112 2.86 8.51 -18.59
CA ALA A 112 2.57 9.90 -18.96
C ALA A 112 3.44 10.90 -18.18
N GLU A 113 3.84 10.57 -16.95
CA GLU A 113 4.81 11.32 -16.15
C GLU A 113 6.28 11.02 -16.53
N GLY A 114 6.52 10.06 -17.44
CA GLY A 114 7.86 9.70 -17.91
C GLY A 114 8.50 8.49 -17.25
N PHE A 115 7.85 7.84 -16.28
CA PHE A 115 8.41 6.67 -15.60
C PHE A 115 8.41 5.42 -16.52
N PRO A 116 9.42 4.53 -16.43
CA PRO A 116 9.47 3.26 -17.16
C PRO A 116 8.55 2.22 -16.52
N ALA A 117 7.24 2.45 -16.56
CA ALA A 117 6.26 1.64 -15.87
C ALA A 117 5.74 0.46 -16.70
N ASN A 118 5.47 -0.64 -16.02
CA ASN A 118 4.91 -1.86 -16.56
C ASN A 118 3.49 -2.09 -16.01
N GLY A 119 2.51 -2.22 -16.91
CA GLY A 119 1.12 -2.53 -16.57
C GLY A 119 0.88 -4.03 -16.53
N HIS A 120 0.09 -4.46 -15.57
CA HIS A 120 -0.26 -5.86 -15.35
C HIS A 120 -1.77 -6.03 -15.19
N THR A 121 -2.24 -7.24 -15.49
CA THR A 121 -3.61 -7.68 -15.24
C THR A 121 -3.69 -8.42 -13.90
N ILE A 122 -4.84 -8.40 -13.24
CA ILE A 122 -5.07 -9.20 -12.03
C ILE A 122 -4.79 -10.68 -12.31
N GLY A 123 -3.95 -11.28 -11.48
CA GLY A 123 -3.46 -12.66 -11.63
C GLY A 123 -2.13 -12.79 -12.38
N ASP A 124 -1.65 -11.73 -13.06
CA ASP A 124 -0.31 -11.73 -13.64
C ASP A 124 0.75 -11.76 -12.54
N SER A 125 1.85 -12.44 -12.83
CA SER A 125 3.01 -12.56 -11.94
C SER A 125 4.30 -12.13 -12.64
N PHE A 126 5.22 -11.54 -11.89
CA PHE A 126 6.56 -11.17 -12.34
C PHE A 126 7.56 -11.32 -11.18
N GLU A 127 8.84 -11.31 -11.49
CA GLU A 127 9.91 -11.50 -10.51
C GLU A 127 10.71 -10.21 -10.31
N ILE A 128 11.06 -9.94 -9.05
CA ILE A 128 12.00 -8.88 -8.65
C ILE A 128 13.02 -9.51 -7.70
N GLY A 129 14.23 -9.75 -8.19
CA GLY A 129 15.23 -10.50 -7.44
C GLY A 129 14.69 -11.87 -7.01
N PRO A 130 14.71 -12.22 -5.70
CA PRO A 130 14.18 -13.49 -5.20
C PRO A 130 12.67 -13.46 -4.94
N ALA A 131 12.01 -12.31 -5.09
CA ALA A 131 10.59 -12.17 -4.84
C ALA A 131 9.78 -12.42 -6.12
N LYS A 132 8.67 -13.16 -6.00
CA LYS A 132 7.65 -13.27 -7.03
C LYS A 132 6.43 -12.46 -6.61
N ILE A 133 6.02 -11.54 -7.46
CA ILE A 133 4.91 -10.62 -7.23
C ILE A 133 3.73 -11.06 -8.09
N THR A 134 2.55 -11.18 -7.49
CA THR A 134 1.30 -11.46 -8.22
C THR A 134 0.28 -10.40 -7.87
N LEU A 135 -0.41 -9.82 -8.87
CA LEU A 135 -1.50 -8.87 -8.63
C LEU A 135 -2.74 -9.62 -8.14
N THR A 136 -3.32 -9.16 -7.03
CA THR A 136 -4.56 -9.67 -6.47
C THR A 136 -5.71 -8.69 -6.69
N PRO A 137 -6.98 -9.14 -6.73
CA PRO A 137 -8.10 -8.25 -6.95
C PRO A 137 -8.31 -7.28 -5.79
N ALA A 138 -8.78 -6.06 -6.11
CA ALA A 138 -9.21 -5.03 -5.17
C ALA A 138 -10.41 -4.27 -5.72
N ASP A 139 -11.29 -3.77 -4.85
CA ASP A 139 -12.47 -2.98 -5.22
C ASP A 139 -12.50 -1.66 -4.45
N HIS A 140 -12.01 -0.61 -5.10
CA HIS A 140 -11.93 0.75 -4.54
C HIS A 140 -12.46 1.83 -5.50
N ALA A 141 -13.44 1.50 -6.33
CA ALA A 141 -13.94 2.37 -7.39
C ALA A 141 -14.89 3.50 -6.90
N TRP A 142 -14.55 4.16 -5.77
CA TRP A 142 -15.30 5.26 -5.18
C TRP A 142 -15.40 6.49 -6.09
N GLN A 143 -14.45 6.67 -7.01
CA GLN A 143 -14.42 7.77 -7.97
C GLN A 143 -15.67 7.80 -8.85
N ASN A 144 -16.28 6.64 -9.13
CA ASN A 144 -17.51 6.55 -9.93
C ASN A 144 -18.71 7.26 -9.27
N GLU A 145 -18.66 7.52 -7.95
CA GLU A 145 -19.71 8.25 -7.24
C GLU A 145 -19.51 9.78 -7.25
N LYS A 146 -18.40 10.25 -7.79
CA LYS A 146 -18.05 11.68 -7.75
C LYS A 146 -18.04 12.31 -9.15
N ALA A 147 -18.83 13.37 -9.33
CA ALA A 147 -18.96 14.04 -10.60
C ALA A 147 -17.62 14.55 -11.19
N LYS A 148 -16.62 14.87 -10.33
CA LYS A 148 -15.31 15.34 -10.81
C LYS A 148 -14.52 14.27 -11.55
N TYR A 149 -14.86 12.99 -11.38
CA TYR A 149 -14.19 11.86 -12.03
C TYR A 149 -14.99 11.24 -13.18
N ASN A 150 -16.05 11.89 -13.65
CA ASN A 150 -16.90 11.39 -14.73
C ASN A 150 -16.24 11.35 -16.13
N TYR A 151 -14.96 11.66 -16.22
CA TYR A 151 -14.17 11.58 -17.46
C TYR A 151 -13.84 10.13 -17.87
N ARG A 152 -14.00 9.17 -16.96
CA ARG A 152 -13.89 7.73 -17.23
C ARG A 152 -14.75 6.92 -16.26
N VAL A 153 -14.98 5.66 -16.60
CA VAL A 153 -15.51 4.66 -15.65
C VAL A 153 -14.32 3.92 -15.04
N PHE A 154 -14.18 4.00 -13.73
CA PHE A 154 -13.20 3.23 -12.97
C PHE A 154 -13.72 1.80 -12.76
N ARG A 155 -12.85 0.81 -12.95
CA ARG A 155 -13.18 -0.61 -12.93
C ARG A 155 -12.30 -1.35 -11.96
N LEU A 156 -12.67 -2.59 -11.61
CA LEU A 156 -11.87 -3.44 -10.73
C LEU A 156 -10.44 -3.64 -11.22
N GLU A 157 -10.24 -3.68 -12.53
CA GLU A 157 -8.92 -3.82 -13.18
C GLU A 157 -7.98 -2.61 -13.02
N ASP A 158 -8.51 -1.46 -12.51
CA ASP A 158 -7.73 -0.24 -12.24
C ASP A 158 -7.10 -0.24 -10.84
N TYR A 159 -7.43 -1.24 -10.02
CA TYR A 159 -6.99 -1.42 -8.63
C TYR A 159 -6.38 -2.81 -8.46
N CYS A 160 -5.42 -2.94 -7.57
CA CYS A 160 -4.89 -4.24 -7.21
C CYS A 160 -4.35 -4.25 -5.78
N GLY A 161 -4.24 -5.45 -5.23
CA GLY A 161 -3.31 -5.76 -4.17
C GLY A 161 -2.07 -6.47 -4.73
N PHE A 162 -1.10 -6.75 -3.88
CA PHE A 162 0.11 -7.50 -4.23
C PHE A 162 0.30 -8.69 -3.29
N TRP A 163 0.44 -9.86 -3.88
CA TRP A 163 0.89 -11.08 -3.24
C TRP A 163 2.38 -11.26 -3.51
N ILE A 164 3.21 -11.20 -2.47
CA ILE A 164 4.66 -11.17 -2.57
C ILE A 164 5.21 -12.44 -1.94
N GLU A 165 5.60 -13.39 -2.77
CA GLU A 165 6.29 -14.61 -2.35
C GLU A 165 7.78 -14.32 -2.21
N THR A 166 8.34 -14.51 -1.01
CA THR A 166 9.76 -14.33 -0.71
C THR A 166 10.39 -15.65 -0.23
N PRO A 167 11.71 -15.78 -0.17
CA PRO A 167 12.36 -16.95 0.40
C PRO A 167 12.02 -17.21 1.88
N ASP A 168 11.49 -16.21 2.59
CA ASP A 168 11.26 -16.26 4.04
C ASP A 168 9.77 -16.33 4.40
N GLY A 169 8.89 -16.21 3.43
CA GLY A 169 7.44 -16.26 3.63
C GLY A 169 6.68 -15.38 2.64
N ILE A 170 5.38 -15.31 2.83
CA ILE A 170 4.44 -14.65 1.94
C ILE A 170 3.90 -13.40 2.61
N ILE A 171 4.05 -12.26 1.93
CA ILE A 171 3.46 -10.98 2.31
C ILE A 171 2.30 -10.71 1.35
N TRP A 172 1.12 -10.45 1.89
CA TRP A 172 -0.02 -10.03 1.11
C TRP A 172 -0.46 -8.63 1.49
N ALA A 173 -0.50 -7.74 0.51
CA ALA A 173 -1.08 -6.41 0.62
C ALA A 173 -2.33 -6.35 -0.26
N PRO A 174 -3.54 -6.45 0.29
CA PRO A 174 -4.78 -6.37 -0.50
C PRO A 174 -4.94 -5.06 -1.28
N GLY A 175 -4.25 -3.99 -0.88
CA GLY A 175 -4.47 -2.63 -1.34
C GLY A 175 -5.72 -2.03 -0.70
N ASP A 176 -6.05 -0.80 -1.07
CA ASP A 176 -7.32 -0.19 -0.66
C ASP A 176 -8.46 -0.92 -1.34
N SER A 177 -9.35 -1.46 -0.54
CA SER A 177 -10.45 -2.28 -1.04
C SER A 177 -11.53 -2.45 0.01
N ARG A 178 -12.78 -2.46 -0.42
CA ARG A 178 -13.80 -3.12 0.41
C ARG A 178 -13.53 -4.62 0.47
N LEU A 179 -14.03 -5.30 1.50
CA LEU A 179 -13.88 -6.75 1.57
C LEU A 179 -14.53 -7.42 0.38
N MET A 180 -13.75 -8.20 -0.36
CA MET A 180 -14.22 -9.04 -1.46
C MET A 180 -14.23 -10.51 -1.04
N LYS A 181 -15.04 -11.32 -1.75
CA LYS A 181 -15.05 -12.77 -1.53
C LYS A 181 -13.70 -13.40 -1.79
N GLU A 182 -13.01 -12.93 -2.82
CA GLU A 182 -11.68 -13.36 -3.23
C GLU A 182 -10.64 -13.17 -2.11
N HIS A 183 -10.81 -12.14 -1.29
CA HIS A 183 -9.93 -11.89 -0.13
C HIS A 183 -10.04 -12.98 0.94
N LEU A 184 -11.17 -13.68 1.03
CA LEU A 184 -11.39 -14.78 1.99
C LEU A 184 -11.06 -16.16 1.40
N GLU A 185 -10.68 -16.21 0.11
CA GLU A 185 -10.36 -17.44 -0.62
C GLU A 185 -8.88 -17.54 -0.99
N MET A 186 -8.05 -16.56 -0.59
CA MET A 186 -6.59 -16.60 -0.80
C MET A 186 -5.95 -17.72 0.02
N PRO A 187 -4.79 -18.25 -0.41
CA PRO A 187 -3.99 -19.12 0.45
C PRO A 187 -3.60 -18.43 1.76
N GLN A 188 -3.17 -19.18 2.77
CA GLN A 188 -2.66 -18.63 4.03
C GLN A 188 -1.37 -17.84 3.78
N PRO A 189 -1.34 -16.51 4.03
CA PRO A 189 -0.10 -15.73 4.01
C PRO A 189 0.57 -15.75 5.40
N ASP A 190 1.84 -15.34 5.46
CA ASP A 190 2.54 -15.13 6.73
C ASP A 190 2.28 -13.73 7.29
N VAL A 191 2.14 -12.74 6.42
CA VAL A 191 1.88 -11.34 6.79
C VAL A 191 0.79 -10.78 5.90
N ILE A 192 -0.16 -10.05 6.49
CA ILE A 192 -1.13 -9.21 5.76
C ILE A 192 -0.88 -7.75 6.10
N LEU A 193 -0.57 -6.94 5.07
CA LEU A 193 -0.47 -5.49 5.17
C LEU A 193 -1.80 -4.91 4.72
N PHE A 194 -2.75 -4.69 5.63
CA PHE A 194 -4.07 -4.39 5.16
C PHE A 194 -4.61 -3.02 5.56
N ASP A 195 -5.29 -2.43 4.61
CA ASP A 195 -6.05 -1.22 4.72
C ASP A 195 -7.04 -1.31 5.87
N PHE A 196 -6.90 -0.41 6.84
CA PHE A 196 -7.74 -0.34 8.02
C PHE A 196 -8.31 1.08 8.16
N SER A 197 -9.32 1.36 7.34
CA SER A 197 -10.09 2.59 7.37
C SER A 197 -11.57 2.33 7.61
N ASP A 198 -12.25 3.28 8.26
CA ASP A 198 -13.64 3.11 8.70
C ASP A 198 -14.63 3.73 7.71
N ASN A 199 -14.60 3.25 6.46
CA ASN A 199 -15.60 3.62 5.46
C ASN A 199 -15.96 2.45 4.51
N GLU A 200 -16.98 2.66 3.68
CA GLU A 200 -17.56 1.63 2.81
C GLU A 200 -16.67 1.21 1.63
N TRP A 201 -15.59 1.94 1.34
CA TRP A 201 -14.64 1.67 0.26
C TRP A 201 -13.36 1.01 0.74
N HIS A 202 -13.27 0.74 2.03
CA HIS A 202 -12.18 0.06 2.70
C HIS A 202 -12.67 -1.18 3.42
N ILE A 203 -11.76 -2.00 3.94
CA ILE A 203 -12.11 -3.26 4.62
C ILE A 203 -12.99 -3.01 5.85
N GLY A 204 -12.75 -1.94 6.60
CA GLY A 204 -13.48 -1.62 7.82
C GLY A 204 -13.31 -2.66 8.94
N LEU A 205 -13.91 -2.40 10.10
CA LEU A 205 -13.73 -3.28 11.27
C LEU A 205 -14.33 -4.68 11.06
N GLU A 206 -15.55 -4.77 10.54
CA GLU A 206 -16.20 -6.08 10.33
C GLU A 206 -15.45 -6.94 9.31
N GLY A 207 -14.95 -6.32 8.23
CA GLY A 207 -14.13 -6.99 7.22
C GLY A 207 -12.77 -7.43 7.78
N ALA A 208 -12.14 -6.58 8.60
CA ALA A 208 -10.88 -6.88 9.27
C ALA A 208 -11.02 -8.10 10.22
N ILE A 209 -12.10 -8.16 10.99
CA ILE A 209 -12.41 -9.32 11.85
C ILE A 209 -12.60 -10.59 11.01
N GLN A 210 -13.30 -10.50 9.86
CA GLN A 210 -13.48 -11.65 8.97
C GLN A 210 -12.15 -12.14 8.40
N MET A 211 -11.29 -11.23 7.94
CA MET A 211 -9.96 -11.58 7.43
C MET A 211 -9.06 -12.17 8.53
N ALA A 212 -9.03 -11.58 9.72
CA ALA A 212 -8.25 -12.10 10.85
C ALA A 212 -8.68 -13.53 11.23
N ASN A 213 -10.01 -13.82 11.21
CA ASN A 213 -10.51 -15.16 11.46
C ASN A 213 -10.24 -16.14 10.30
N THR A 214 -10.16 -15.66 9.08
CA THR A 214 -9.85 -16.49 7.91
C THR A 214 -8.38 -16.89 7.89
N TYR A 215 -7.49 -15.99 8.33
CA TYR A 215 -6.02 -16.17 8.32
C TYR A 215 -5.43 -16.09 9.74
N PRO A 216 -5.78 -17.03 10.64
CA PRO A 216 -5.41 -16.94 12.05
C PRO A 216 -3.92 -17.06 12.32
N GLU A 217 -3.13 -17.58 11.38
CA GLU A 217 -1.68 -17.70 11.49
C GLU A 217 -0.93 -16.50 10.90
N ALA A 218 -1.64 -15.56 10.24
CA ALA A 218 -1.01 -14.39 9.64
C ALA A 218 -0.74 -13.30 10.68
N HIS A 219 0.42 -12.67 10.57
CA HIS A 219 0.69 -11.40 11.25
C HIS A 219 -0.02 -10.27 10.54
N LEU A 220 -0.86 -9.49 11.25
CA LEU A 220 -1.59 -8.37 10.70
C LEU A 220 -0.83 -7.07 10.94
N ILE A 221 -0.52 -6.33 9.88
CA ILE A 221 0.00 -4.98 9.93
C ILE A 221 -1.09 -4.06 9.39
N LEU A 222 -1.71 -3.29 10.28
CA LEU A 222 -2.79 -2.37 9.94
C LEU A 222 -2.21 -1.09 9.34
N CYS A 223 -2.60 -0.77 8.14
CA CYS A 223 -2.19 0.39 7.37
C CYS A 223 -3.33 1.38 7.22
N HIS A 224 -3.09 2.50 6.55
CA HIS A 224 -4.11 3.50 6.16
C HIS A 224 -4.75 4.28 7.32
N TRP A 225 -4.36 4.05 8.54
CA TRP A 225 -4.75 4.82 9.73
C TRP A 225 -3.55 5.62 10.27
N GLY A 226 -3.81 6.64 11.09
CA GLY A 226 -2.77 7.31 11.86
C GLY A 226 -1.72 8.10 11.07
N THR A 227 -1.90 8.31 9.77
CA THR A 227 -0.96 9.06 8.92
C THR A 227 -1.45 10.46 8.63
N VAL A 228 -2.70 10.60 8.20
CA VAL A 228 -3.29 11.88 7.78
C VAL A 228 -4.07 12.51 8.94
N ASP A 229 -3.81 13.79 9.23
CA ASP A 229 -4.57 14.58 10.22
C ASP A 229 -5.91 15.02 9.63
N ALA A 230 -6.88 14.13 9.68
CA ALA A 230 -8.20 14.33 9.11
C ALA A 230 -9.29 13.66 9.98
N PRO A 231 -9.52 14.14 11.22
CA PRO A 231 -10.43 13.49 12.17
C PRO A 231 -11.89 13.43 11.70
N ASP A 232 -12.27 14.28 10.74
CA ASP A 232 -13.62 14.32 10.18
C ASP A 232 -13.78 13.47 8.91
N LEU A 233 -12.71 12.81 8.42
CA LEU A 233 -12.71 11.99 7.21
C LEU A 233 -12.42 10.52 7.55
N ASN A 234 -13.43 9.68 7.52
CA ASN A 234 -13.30 8.26 7.85
C ASN A 234 -12.34 7.48 6.93
N VAL A 235 -12.09 7.99 5.72
CA VAL A 235 -11.16 7.37 4.77
C VAL A 235 -9.74 7.18 5.30
N PHE A 236 -9.32 7.99 6.27
CA PHE A 236 -7.98 7.94 6.88
C PHE A 236 -8.01 7.50 8.35
N ASN A 237 -9.17 7.07 8.84
CA ASN A 237 -9.36 6.84 10.25
C ASN A 237 -9.96 5.46 10.53
N ALA A 238 -9.27 4.71 11.35
CA ALA A 238 -9.81 3.62 12.15
C ALA A 238 -9.01 3.57 13.45
N ASP A 239 -9.59 3.01 14.49
CA ASP A 239 -8.88 2.77 15.75
C ASP A 239 -8.44 1.30 15.78
N PRO A 240 -7.12 1.00 15.64
CA PRO A 240 -6.62 -0.36 15.65
C PRO A 240 -6.91 -1.08 16.97
N GLN A 241 -7.13 -0.36 18.09
CA GLN A 241 -7.55 -0.95 19.35
C GLN A 241 -8.90 -1.67 19.21
N SER A 242 -9.80 -1.18 18.36
CA SER A 242 -11.10 -1.82 18.13
C SER A 242 -11.02 -3.21 17.48
N LEU A 243 -9.94 -3.48 16.73
CA LEU A 243 -9.70 -4.82 16.17
C LEU A 243 -8.99 -5.73 17.18
N TYR A 244 -8.19 -5.15 18.08
CA TYR A 244 -7.49 -5.89 19.12
C TYR A 244 -8.44 -6.41 20.21
N ASP A 245 -9.46 -5.62 20.60
CA ASP A 245 -10.46 -5.92 21.64
C ASP A 245 -11.46 -7.01 21.19
#